data_c9c9d6db63f15c2ab7b628f8f3968f3b
#
_entry.id   c9c9d6db63f15c2ab7b628f8f3968f3b
#
_cell.length_a   1.000
_cell.length_b   1.000
_cell.length_c   1.000
_cell.angle_alpha   90.00
_cell.angle_beta   90.00
_cell.angle_gamma   90.00
#
_symmetry.space_group_name_H-M   'P 1'
#
loop_
_entity.id
_entity.type
_entity.pdbx_description
1 polymer ?
#
loop_
_entity_poly.entity_id
_entity_poly.type
_entity_poly.pdbx_seq_one_letter_code
_entity_poly.pdbx_strand_id
1 'polypeptide(L)'
;FKSGALNSNGIEIHYEEKGEGPLVIFCHGWPESWYSWRHQLNTIGSSGYRAVALHMRGYGRSTKPEDIEAYSITNLVGDVVGVVQALGASEAMVVGHDWGGPVAWYAALMRPDIFRAVSVLSVPFNPPITLPHNISLNDVMATNAGEQNYYRLFFQEPGIAESDLESNVRNTMLGVLYSISGDIVADGVHDKGWDGHFPMGETLSQQFVIPKSLPEWLTQDDLDFYVKENSTTGFRGGLNWYRNIKRIPGLLAPFAGKTITQPVSYTHLTLPTKA
;
A
#
# COMPACT_ATOMS: atom_id res chain seq x y z
N PHE A 1 3.00 4.60 -21.44
CA PHE A 1 1.76 4.85 -20.69
C PHE A 1 1.27 6.27 -21.00
N LYS A 2 -0.02 6.48 -20.79
CA LYS A 2 -0.63 7.82 -20.87
C LYS A 2 -0.90 8.28 -19.44
N SER A 3 -0.39 9.47 -19.10
CA SER A 3 -0.61 10.10 -17.80
C SER A 3 -1.89 10.92 -17.82
N GLY A 4 -2.62 10.90 -16.70
CA GLY A 4 -3.78 11.74 -16.48
C GLY A 4 -3.89 12.26 -15.06
N ALA A 5 -4.79 13.21 -14.86
CA ALA A 5 -5.18 13.71 -13.56
C ALA A 5 -6.70 13.95 -13.54
N LEU A 6 -7.32 13.75 -12.40
CA LEU A 6 -8.76 13.96 -12.21
C LEU A 6 -9.07 14.33 -10.76
N ASN A 7 -10.21 14.98 -10.56
CA ASN A 7 -10.71 15.23 -9.21
C ASN A 7 -11.50 14.03 -8.70
N SER A 8 -11.15 13.54 -7.54
CA SER A 8 -11.82 12.46 -6.84
C SER A 8 -11.87 12.73 -5.34
N ASN A 9 -13.04 12.59 -4.74
CA ASN A 9 -13.22 12.68 -3.28
C ASN A 9 -12.55 13.93 -2.65
N GLY A 10 -12.64 15.07 -3.34
CA GLY A 10 -12.13 16.37 -2.89
C GLY A 10 -10.63 16.57 -3.05
N ILE A 11 -9.93 15.69 -3.76
CA ILE A 11 -8.51 15.84 -4.09
C ILE A 11 -8.24 15.56 -5.56
N GLU A 12 -7.08 16.01 -6.05
CA GLU A 12 -6.57 15.62 -7.36
C GLU A 12 -5.81 14.30 -7.25
N ILE A 13 -6.22 13.31 -8.05
CA ILE A 13 -5.56 12.03 -8.22
C ILE A 13 -4.91 11.97 -9.60
N HIS A 14 -3.61 11.69 -9.62
CA HIS A 14 -2.87 11.37 -10.83
C HIS A 14 -2.85 9.87 -11.09
N TYR A 15 -2.72 9.48 -12.34
CA TYR A 15 -2.68 8.07 -12.75
C TYR A 15 -1.88 7.89 -14.04
N GLU A 16 -1.44 6.66 -14.24
CA GLU A 16 -0.89 6.19 -15.51
C GLU A 16 -1.81 5.11 -16.06
N GLU A 17 -2.09 5.16 -17.38
CA GLU A 17 -2.99 4.20 -18.01
C GLU A 17 -2.44 3.61 -19.30
N LYS A 18 -2.94 2.41 -19.63
CA LYS A 18 -2.72 1.74 -20.91
C LYS A 18 -3.93 0.91 -21.30
N GLY A 19 -4.19 0.87 -22.62
CA GLY A 19 -5.23 0.04 -23.22
C GLY A 19 -6.62 0.68 -23.18
N GLU A 20 -7.58 -0.06 -23.71
CA GLU A 20 -9.00 0.29 -23.80
C GLU A 20 -9.84 -0.93 -23.45
N GLY A 21 -11.08 -0.75 -23.00
CA GLY A 21 -11.99 -1.83 -22.63
C GLY A 21 -12.44 -1.77 -21.18
N PRO A 22 -12.80 -2.89 -20.54
CA PRO A 22 -13.23 -2.94 -19.15
C PRO A 22 -12.15 -2.39 -18.22
N LEU A 23 -12.56 -1.56 -17.24
CA LEU A 23 -11.64 -0.82 -16.36
C LEU A 23 -11.05 -1.72 -15.28
N VAL A 24 -9.74 -1.64 -15.10
CA VAL A 24 -8.97 -2.27 -14.02
C VAL A 24 -8.16 -1.19 -13.30
N ILE A 25 -8.43 -0.98 -12.01
CA ILE A 25 -7.74 -0.01 -11.17
C ILE A 25 -6.68 -0.71 -10.30
N PHE A 26 -5.47 -0.19 -10.30
CA PHE A 26 -4.35 -0.71 -9.52
C PHE A 26 -4.00 0.26 -8.39
N CYS A 27 -4.02 -0.25 -7.17
CA CYS A 27 -3.71 0.44 -5.92
C CYS A 27 -2.40 -0.10 -5.35
N HIS A 28 -1.37 0.75 -5.26
CA HIS A 28 -0.07 0.37 -4.68
C HIS A 28 -0.08 0.52 -3.16
N GLY A 29 0.99 0.06 -2.52
CA GLY A 29 1.20 0.14 -1.08
C GLY A 29 2.32 1.10 -0.66
N TRP A 30 2.89 0.83 0.51
CA TRP A 30 3.96 1.60 1.13
C TRP A 30 5.30 0.81 1.07
N PRO A 31 6.42 1.44 0.77
CA PRO A 31 6.63 2.81 0.26
C PRO A 31 6.69 2.86 -1.28
N GLU A 32 5.74 2.22 -1.92
CA GLU A 32 5.67 2.03 -3.36
C GLU A 32 5.09 3.24 -4.12
N SER A 33 4.83 3.05 -5.41
CA SER A 33 4.14 4.00 -6.28
C SER A 33 3.38 3.26 -7.39
N TRP A 34 2.69 4.00 -8.27
CA TRP A 34 2.10 3.45 -9.48
C TRP A 34 3.10 2.60 -10.29
N TYR A 35 4.39 2.93 -10.22
CA TYR A 35 5.48 2.29 -10.97
C TYR A 35 5.64 0.81 -10.63
N SER A 36 5.26 0.40 -9.44
CA SER A 36 5.22 -1.02 -9.05
C SER A 36 4.32 -1.84 -9.98
N TRP A 37 3.32 -1.20 -10.59
CA TRP A 37 2.36 -1.81 -11.50
C TRP A 37 2.75 -1.72 -12.99
N ARG A 38 3.94 -1.19 -13.36
CA ARG A 38 4.35 -0.96 -14.75
C ARG A 38 4.27 -2.20 -15.65
N HIS A 39 4.57 -3.37 -15.11
CA HIS A 39 4.50 -4.64 -15.85
C HIS A 39 3.04 -5.08 -16.04
N GLN A 40 2.21 -5.01 -15.00
CA GLN A 40 0.79 -5.35 -15.02
C GLN A 40 0.02 -4.39 -15.92
N LEU A 41 0.28 -3.08 -15.82
CA LEU A 41 -0.29 -2.10 -16.75
C LEU A 41 -0.02 -2.47 -18.21
N ASN A 42 1.22 -2.88 -18.50
CA ASN A 42 1.62 -3.27 -19.85
C ASN A 42 0.87 -4.51 -20.34
N THR A 43 0.84 -5.55 -19.50
CA THR A 43 0.22 -6.85 -19.85
C THR A 43 -1.29 -6.74 -19.95
N ILE A 44 -1.94 -6.19 -18.94
CA ILE A 44 -3.40 -6.07 -18.86
C ILE A 44 -3.91 -5.10 -19.93
N GLY A 45 -3.24 -3.93 -20.10
CA GLY A 45 -3.60 -2.96 -21.13
C GLY A 45 -3.44 -3.49 -22.57
N SER A 46 -2.52 -4.44 -22.79
CA SER A 46 -2.37 -5.11 -24.09
C SER A 46 -3.34 -6.27 -24.29
N SER A 47 -4.10 -6.66 -23.26
CA SER A 47 -5.04 -7.80 -23.27
C SER A 47 -6.50 -7.36 -23.41
N GLY A 48 -6.77 -6.12 -23.85
CA GLY A 48 -8.13 -5.63 -24.11
C GLY A 48 -8.82 -5.05 -22.88
N TYR A 49 -8.06 -4.61 -21.87
CA TYR A 49 -8.57 -3.89 -20.70
C TYR A 49 -8.00 -2.47 -20.66
N ARG A 50 -8.72 -1.56 -20.02
CA ARG A 50 -8.21 -0.26 -19.65
C ARG A 50 -7.56 -0.38 -18.27
N ALA A 51 -6.26 -0.53 -18.23
CA ALA A 51 -5.47 -0.66 -17.01
C ALA A 51 -5.04 0.73 -16.51
N VAL A 52 -5.37 1.08 -15.25
CA VAL A 52 -5.12 2.39 -14.63
C VAL A 52 -4.43 2.20 -13.28
N ALA A 53 -3.19 2.63 -13.15
CA ALA A 53 -2.46 2.62 -11.88
C ALA A 53 -2.46 4.02 -11.26
N LEU A 54 -2.89 4.12 -10.02
CA LEU A 54 -3.04 5.38 -9.32
C LEU A 54 -1.73 5.81 -8.66
N HIS A 55 -1.46 7.10 -8.66
CA HIS A 55 -0.70 7.70 -7.59
C HIS A 55 -1.67 7.85 -6.42
N MET A 56 -1.60 6.96 -5.45
CA MET A 56 -2.55 6.97 -4.33
C MET A 56 -2.44 8.27 -3.53
N ARG A 57 -3.49 8.64 -2.78
CA ARG A 57 -3.49 9.80 -1.87
C ARG A 57 -2.22 9.83 -1.03
N GLY A 58 -1.48 10.95 -1.06
CA GLY A 58 -0.23 11.10 -0.31
C GLY A 58 1.03 10.70 -1.06
N TYR A 59 0.91 10.22 -2.30
CA TYR A 59 2.04 9.74 -3.09
C TYR A 59 2.17 10.46 -4.44
N GLY A 60 3.38 10.43 -4.98
CA GLY A 60 3.70 10.90 -6.31
C GLY A 60 3.15 12.29 -6.59
N ARG A 61 2.41 12.44 -7.69
CA ARG A 61 1.81 13.69 -8.11
C ARG A 61 0.44 13.99 -7.51
N SER A 62 -0.21 13.00 -6.87
CA SER A 62 -1.51 13.21 -6.24
C SER A 62 -1.44 14.11 -5.02
N THR A 63 -2.57 14.69 -4.63
CA THR A 63 -2.68 15.58 -3.47
C THR A 63 -2.23 14.89 -2.18
N LYS A 64 -1.54 15.66 -1.34
CA LYS A 64 -1.00 15.25 -0.05
C LYS A 64 -1.60 16.12 1.06
N PRO A 65 -2.83 15.81 1.54
CA PRO A 65 -3.43 16.56 2.64
C PRO A 65 -2.52 16.59 3.87
N GLU A 66 -2.51 17.71 4.59
CA GLU A 66 -1.72 17.82 5.83
C GLU A 66 -2.36 17.07 6.99
N ASP A 67 -3.70 17.05 7.02
CA ASP A 67 -4.48 16.39 8.06
C ASP A 67 -4.33 14.86 7.98
N ILE A 68 -3.91 14.25 9.09
CA ILE A 68 -3.77 12.80 9.23
C ILE A 68 -5.12 12.11 8.96
N GLU A 69 -6.21 12.65 9.44
CA GLU A 69 -7.55 12.05 9.30
C GLU A 69 -8.01 11.96 7.84
N ALA A 70 -7.47 12.80 6.96
CA ALA A 70 -7.73 12.76 5.53
C ALA A 70 -7.29 11.44 4.87
N TYR A 71 -6.44 10.64 5.54
CA TYR A 71 -5.93 9.36 5.05
C TYR A 71 -6.68 8.15 5.63
N SER A 72 -7.90 8.34 6.10
CA SER A 72 -8.72 7.24 6.59
C SER A 72 -9.05 6.23 5.50
N ILE A 73 -9.25 4.97 5.88
CA ILE A 73 -9.57 3.90 4.92
C ILE A 73 -10.81 4.21 4.08
N THR A 74 -11.79 4.90 4.64
CA THR A 74 -12.99 5.32 3.92
C THR A 74 -12.69 6.40 2.88
N ASN A 75 -11.76 7.32 3.15
CA ASN A 75 -11.31 8.29 2.17
C ASN A 75 -10.52 7.62 1.02
N LEU A 76 -9.63 6.66 1.35
CA LEU A 76 -8.87 5.93 0.35
C LEU A 76 -9.79 5.12 -0.59
N VAL A 77 -10.82 4.48 -0.04
CA VAL A 77 -11.86 3.81 -0.84
C VAL A 77 -12.66 4.83 -1.67
N GLY A 78 -13.02 5.97 -1.06
CA GLY A 78 -13.72 7.07 -1.74
C GLY A 78 -12.94 7.60 -2.95
N ASP A 79 -11.61 7.68 -2.85
CA ASP A 79 -10.75 8.09 -3.95
C ASP A 79 -10.87 7.12 -5.14
N VAL A 80 -10.79 5.83 -4.88
CA VAL A 80 -10.89 4.80 -5.94
C VAL A 80 -12.28 4.81 -6.59
N VAL A 81 -13.34 4.97 -5.80
CA VAL A 81 -14.72 5.10 -6.30
C VAL A 81 -14.86 6.32 -7.20
N GLY A 82 -14.37 7.49 -6.75
CA GLY A 82 -14.44 8.72 -7.52
C GLY A 82 -13.61 8.66 -8.82
N VAL A 83 -12.47 7.95 -8.79
CA VAL A 83 -11.68 7.69 -10.00
C VAL A 83 -12.48 6.91 -11.04
N VAL A 84 -13.16 5.81 -10.64
CA VAL A 84 -14.00 5.04 -11.57
C VAL A 84 -15.04 5.93 -12.22
N GLN A 85 -15.73 6.75 -11.41
CA GLN A 85 -16.76 7.68 -11.90
C GLN A 85 -16.19 8.76 -12.83
N ALA A 86 -15.08 9.38 -12.46
CA ALA A 86 -14.43 10.44 -13.24
C ALA A 86 -13.86 9.92 -14.56
N LEU A 87 -13.49 8.65 -14.64
CA LEU A 87 -13.09 7.99 -15.89
C LEU A 87 -14.29 7.59 -16.77
N GLY A 88 -15.53 7.91 -16.35
CA GLY A 88 -16.76 7.62 -17.09
C GLY A 88 -17.20 6.16 -17.02
N ALA A 89 -16.69 5.37 -16.09
CA ALA A 89 -17.05 3.98 -15.92
C ALA A 89 -18.11 3.81 -14.81
N SER A 90 -19.02 2.86 -14.99
CA SER A 90 -19.98 2.44 -13.96
C SER A 90 -19.47 1.27 -13.13
N GLU A 91 -18.53 0.50 -13.67
CA GLU A 91 -17.98 -0.70 -13.07
C GLU A 91 -16.48 -0.79 -13.29
N ALA A 92 -15.78 -1.46 -12.39
CA ALA A 92 -14.36 -1.74 -12.49
C ALA A 92 -13.98 -3.05 -11.80
N MET A 93 -12.82 -3.57 -12.13
CA MET A 93 -12.06 -4.50 -11.29
C MET A 93 -11.05 -3.68 -10.47
N VAL A 94 -10.79 -4.10 -9.24
CA VAL A 94 -9.80 -3.44 -8.38
C VAL A 94 -8.69 -4.42 -7.99
N VAL A 95 -7.46 -3.95 -8.08
CA VAL A 95 -6.26 -4.74 -7.76
C VAL A 95 -5.46 -3.96 -6.71
N GLY A 96 -4.99 -4.65 -5.67
CA GLY A 96 -4.21 -4.02 -4.60
C GLY A 96 -3.03 -4.85 -4.15
N HIS A 97 -1.96 -4.17 -3.73
CA HIS A 97 -0.79 -4.76 -3.10
C HIS A 97 -0.45 -3.97 -1.83
N ASP A 98 0.04 -4.65 -0.79
CA ASP A 98 0.35 -4.06 0.52
C ASP A 98 -0.82 -3.22 1.03
N TRP A 99 -0.67 -1.91 1.35
CA TRP A 99 -1.78 -1.03 1.72
C TRP A 99 -2.87 -0.88 0.65
N GLY A 100 -2.51 -1.02 -0.62
CA GLY A 100 -3.51 -1.10 -1.70
C GLY A 100 -4.43 -2.32 -1.57
N GLY A 101 -3.98 -3.38 -0.89
CA GLY A 101 -4.79 -4.57 -0.60
C GLY A 101 -6.00 -4.26 0.27
N PRO A 102 -5.86 -3.71 1.49
CA PRO A 102 -7.00 -3.23 2.30
C PRO A 102 -7.91 -2.28 1.55
N VAL A 103 -7.36 -1.34 0.75
CA VAL A 103 -8.19 -0.44 -0.07
C VAL A 103 -9.03 -1.24 -1.07
N ALA A 104 -8.44 -2.19 -1.79
CA ALA A 104 -9.15 -3.02 -2.75
C ALA A 104 -10.21 -3.91 -2.08
N TRP A 105 -9.86 -4.56 -0.95
CA TRP A 105 -10.80 -5.37 -0.18
C TRP A 105 -12.01 -4.58 0.28
N TYR A 106 -11.78 -3.41 0.89
CA TYR A 106 -12.89 -2.61 1.41
C TYR A 106 -13.64 -1.85 0.30
N ALA A 107 -13.00 -1.55 -0.83
CA ALA A 107 -13.71 -1.07 -2.01
C ALA A 107 -14.73 -2.11 -2.52
N ALA A 108 -14.30 -3.36 -2.67
CA ALA A 108 -15.20 -4.46 -3.06
C ALA A 108 -16.32 -4.72 -2.03
N LEU A 109 -16.00 -4.67 -0.73
CA LEU A 109 -16.96 -4.87 0.35
C LEU A 109 -18.02 -3.76 0.44
N MET A 110 -17.58 -2.51 0.30
CA MET A 110 -18.42 -1.33 0.51
C MET A 110 -19.22 -0.96 -0.75
N ARG A 111 -18.67 -1.24 -1.94
CA ARG A 111 -19.25 -0.86 -3.23
C ARG A 111 -19.29 -2.05 -4.21
N PRO A 112 -20.04 -3.12 -3.85
CA PRO A 112 -20.22 -4.27 -4.72
C PRO A 112 -20.98 -3.95 -6.02
N ASP A 113 -21.64 -2.79 -6.06
CA ASP A 113 -22.29 -2.23 -7.22
C ASP A 113 -21.29 -1.71 -8.28
N ILE A 114 -20.11 -1.29 -7.86
CA ILE A 114 -19.04 -0.77 -8.73
C ILE A 114 -17.96 -1.82 -8.99
N PHE A 115 -17.46 -2.48 -7.94
CA PHE A 115 -16.33 -3.40 -8.08
C PHE A 115 -16.82 -4.83 -8.33
N ARG A 116 -16.66 -5.31 -9.56
CA ARG A 116 -17.15 -6.61 -10.03
C ARG A 116 -16.19 -7.77 -9.76
N ALA A 117 -14.94 -7.48 -9.53
CA ALA A 117 -13.93 -8.44 -9.10
C ALA A 117 -12.85 -7.73 -8.29
N VAL A 118 -12.18 -8.47 -7.43
CA VAL A 118 -11.06 -7.98 -6.62
C VAL A 118 -9.88 -8.94 -6.71
N SER A 119 -8.69 -8.38 -6.91
CA SER A 119 -7.43 -9.14 -6.85
C SER A 119 -6.51 -8.49 -5.83
N VAL A 120 -5.97 -9.26 -4.90
CA VAL A 120 -5.06 -8.73 -3.89
C VAL A 120 -3.82 -9.60 -3.76
N LEU A 121 -2.68 -8.92 -3.63
CA LEU A 121 -1.38 -9.52 -3.41
C LEU A 121 -0.91 -9.16 -2.00
N SER A 122 -0.33 -10.12 -1.30
CA SER A 122 0.32 -9.99 0.02
C SER A 122 -0.63 -9.92 1.21
N VAL A 123 -1.58 -9.00 1.26
CA VAL A 123 -2.40 -8.74 2.46
C VAL A 123 -3.75 -9.44 2.37
N PRO A 124 -4.04 -10.41 3.25
CA PRO A 124 -5.33 -11.12 3.26
C PRO A 124 -6.49 -10.19 3.64
N PHE A 125 -7.71 -10.62 3.30
CA PHE A 125 -8.91 -9.95 3.77
C PHE A 125 -9.04 -10.06 5.28
N ASN A 126 -9.10 -8.91 5.96
CA ASN A 126 -9.43 -8.83 7.37
C ASN A 126 -10.89 -8.35 7.49
N PRO A 127 -11.82 -9.23 7.91
CA PRO A 127 -13.20 -8.84 8.11
C PRO A 127 -13.31 -7.67 9.09
N PRO A 128 -14.23 -6.71 8.86
CA PRO A 128 -14.49 -5.66 9.84
C PRO A 128 -14.86 -6.26 11.20
N ILE A 129 -14.14 -5.84 12.23
CA ILE A 129 -14.34 -6.27 13.62
C ILE A 129 -14.80 -5.12 14.48
N THR A 130 -15.53 -5.42 15.53
CA THR A 130 -15.85 -4.47 16.60
C THR A 130 -14.94 -4.76 17.78
N LEU A 131 -14.19 -3.75 18.22
CA LEU A 131 -13.36 -3.84 19.42
C LEU A 131 -14.12 -3.30 20.62
N PRO A 132 -13.84 -3.78 21.86
CA PRO A 132 -14.30 -3.14 23.09
C PRO A 132 -13.89 -1.67 23.11
N HIS A 133 -14.74 -0.80 23.68
CA HIS A 133 -14.56 0.66 23.66
C HIS A 133 -13.23 1.16 24.27
N ASN A 134 -12.63 0.36 25.15
CA ASN A 134 -11.38 0.68 25.84
C ASN A 134 -10.14 0.05 25.21
N ILE A 135 -10.25 -0.59 24.04
CA ILE A 135 -9.15 -1.26 23.34
C ILE A 135 -9.04 -0.70 21.93
N SER A 136 -7.86 -0.24 21.57
CA SER A 136 -7.53 0.16 20.18
C SER A 136 -6.69 -0.90 19.47
N LEU A 137 -6.62 -0.83 18.15
CA LEU A 137 -5.69 -1.69 17.41
C LEU A 137 -4.23 -1.41 17.77
N ASN A 138 -3.89 -0.18 18.17
CA ASN A 138 -2.54 0.14 18.64
C ASN A 138 -2.22 -0.59 19.95
N ASP A 139 -3.19 -0.71 20.88
CA ASP A 139 -3.01 -1.46 22.13
C ASP A 139 -2.79 -2.96 21.85
N VAL A 140 -3.53 -3.52 20.90
CA VAL A 140 -3.34 -4.91 20.46
C VAL A 140 -1.95 -5.11 19.85
N MET A 141 -1.53 -4.21 18.98
CA MET A 141 -0.19 -4.25 18.37
C MET A 141 0.92 -4.11 19.42
N ALA A 142 0.75 -3.19 20.39
CA ALA A 142 1.73 -2.99 21.48
C ALA A 142 1.84 -4.24 22.37
N THR A 143 0.70 -4.86 22.69
CA THR A 143 0.69 -6.11 23.48
C THR A 143 1.43 -7.23 22.74
N ASN A 144 1.22 -7.35 21.42
CA ASN A 144 1.86 -8.37 20.60
C ASN A 144 3.37 -8.12 20.39
N ALA A 145 3.79 -6.85 20.33
CA ALA A 145 5.20 -6.48 20.18
C ALA A 145 6.02 -6.76 21.45
N GLY A 146 5.37 -6.77 22.63
CA GLY A 146 6.03 -7.03 23.91
C GLY A 146 7.12 -5.99 24.21
N GLU A 147 8.38 -6.45 24.38
CA GLU A 147 9.54 -5.60 24.68
C GLU A 147 10.30 -5.11 23.43
N GLN A 148 9.72 -5.31 22.24
CA GLN A 148 10.32 -4.85 20.97
C GLN A 148 9.56 -3.67 20.40
N ASN A 149 10.21 -2.89 19.54
CA ASN A 149 9.53 -1.98 18.64
C ASN A 149 8.82 -2.79 17.55
N TYR A 150 7.70 -2.26 17.09
CA TYR A 150 7.01 -2.75 15.89
C TYR A 150 6.83 -1.59 14.92
N TYR A 151 7.21 -1.77 13.66
CA TYR A 151 7.26 -0.67 12.68
C TYR A 151 5.97 0.14 12.59
N ARG A 152 4.78 -0.51 12.69
CA ARG A 152 3.49 0.20 12.64
C ARG A 152 3.27 1.12 13.85
N LEU A 153 3.84 0.78 15.01
CA LEU A 153 3.81 1.63 16.21
C LEU A 153 4.84 2.75 16.09
N PHE A 154 6.03 2.46 15.54
CA PHE A 154 7.05 3.45 15.26
C PHE A 154 6.55 4.56 14.31
N PHE A 155 5.64 4.23 13.39
CA PHE A 155 5.03 5.19 12.46
C PHE A 155 3.97 6.10 13.08
N GLN A 156 3.52 5.84 14.31
CA GLN A 156 2.38 6.57 14.88
C GLN A 156 2.70 8.02 15.23
N GLU A 157 3.91 8.31 15.78
CA GLU A 157 4.30 9.66 16.17
C GLU A 157 4.81 10.44 14.94
N PRO A 158 4.15 11.57 14.59
CA PRO A 158 4.58 12.39 13.46
C PRO A 158 6.01 12.94 13.64
N GLY A 159 6.78 12.88 12.56
CA GLY A 159 8.15 13.42 12.50
C GLY A 159 9.24 12.41 12.86
N ILE A 160 8.95 11.38 13.66
CA ILE A 160 9.98 10.39 14.08
C ILE A 160 10.37 9.52 12.88
N ALA A 161 9.41 8.85 12.29
CA ALA A 161 9.66 7.97 11.15
C ALA A 161 10.08 8.76 9.91
N GLU A 162 9.52 9.95 9.68
CA GLU A 162 9.95 10.83 8.60
C GLU A 162 11.43 11.17 8.72
N SER A 163 11.87 11.63 9.90
CA SER A 163 13.28 11.99 10.15
C SER A 163 14.24 10.82 9.93
N ASP A 164 13.84 9.62 10.33
CA ASP A 164 14.64 8.40 10.14
C ASP A 164 14.73 8.03 8.65
N LEU A 165 13.59 7.86 7.99
CA LEU A 165 13.50 7.37 6.61
C LEU A 165 14.04 8.38 5.58
N GLU A 166 13.91 9.68 5.84
CA GLU A 166 14.35 10.77 4.95
C GLU A 166 15.84 11.11 5.14
N SER A 167 16.49 10.61 6.18
CA SER A 167 17.92 10.82 6.42
C SER A 167 18.81 10.35 5.27
N ASN A 168 18.39 9.25 4.60
CA ASN A 168 19.00 8.73 3.38
C ASN A 168 17.99 7.98 2.54
N VAL A 169 17.23 8.70 1.72
CA VAL A 169 16.13 8.13 0.91
C VAL A 169 16.58 6.98 0.02
N ARG A 170 17.80 7.04 -0.53
CA ARG A 170 18.31 5.93 -1.38
C ARG A 170 18.50 4.65 -0.58
N ASN A 171 19.14 4.74 0.57
CA ASN A 171 19.32 3.57 1.43
C ASN A 171 17.99 3.06 1.97
N THR A 172 17.08 3.96 2.33
CA THR A 172 15.73 3.60 2.74
C THR A 172 15.00 2.81 1.66
N MET A 173 14.97 3.32 0.42
CA MET A 173 14.26 2.62 -0.68
C MET A 173 14.91 1.29 -1.02
N LEU A 174 16.23 1.26 -1.20
CA LEU A 174 16.96 0.01 -1.48
C LEU A 174 16.77 -1.00 -0.34
N GLY A 175 16.96 -0.54 0.88
CA GLY A 175 16.90 -1.39 2.07
C GLY A 175 15.51 -1.96 2.32
N VAL A 176 14.45 -1.14 2.22
CA VAL A 176 13.06 -1.62 2.36
C VAL A 176 12.75 -2.64 1.28
N LEU A 177 12.96 -2.30 0.00
CA LEU A 177 12.61 -3.19 -1.11
C LEU A 177 13.33 -4.54 -1.00
N TYR A 178 14.62 -4.54 -0.63
CA TYR A 178 15.37 -5.78 -0.45
C TYR A 178 14.93 -6.55 0.80
N SER A 179 14.77 -5.87 1.95
CA SER A 179 14.47 -6.52 3.22
C SER A 179 13.10 -7.20 3.27
N ILE A 180 12.14 -6.74 2.45
CA ILE A 180 10.82 -7.38 2.33
C ILE A 180 10.70 -8.30 1.13
N SER A 181 11.76 -8.48 0.34
CA SER A 181 11.79 -9.40 -0.80
C SER A 181 12.09 -10.84 -0.37
N GLY A 182 11.86 -11.79 -1.29
CA GLY A 182 12.28 -13.18 -1.09
C GLY A 182 13.79 -13.39 -1.05
N ASP A 183 14.57 -12.46 -1.62
CA ASP A 183 16.02 -12.58 -1.73
C ASP A 183 16.72 -12.54 -0.37
N ILE A 184 16.18 -11.80 0.60
CA ILE A 184 16.76 -11.75 1.94
C ILE A 184 16.87 -13.14 2.60
N VAL A 185 15.92 -14.04 2.26
CA VAL A 185 15.94 -15.43 2.73
C VAL A 185 16.78 -16.29 1.78
N ALA A 186 16.62 -16.11 0.48
CA ALA A 186 17.38 -16.86 -0.53
C ALA A 186 18.91 -16.65 -0.38
N ASP A 187 19.33 -15.43 -0.03
CA ASP A 187 20.74 -15.08 0.21
C ASP A 187 21.24 -15.49 1.59
N GLY A 188 20.38 -16.10 2.43
CA GLY A 188 20.72 -16.54 3.78
C GLY A 188 20.99 -15.41 4.78
N VAL A 189 20.51 -14.21 4.49
CA VAL A 189 20.66 -13.04 5.37
C VAL A 189 19.68 -13.11 6.54
N HIS A 190 18.49 -13.64 6.30
CA HIS A 190 17.45 -13.81 7.31
C HIS A 190 16.71 -15.14 7.11
N ASP A 191 16.53 -15.92 8.18
CA ASP A 191 15.93 -17.27 8.07
C ASP A 191 14.45 -17.27 7.62
N LYS A 192 13.71 -16.23 7.97
CA LYS A 192 12.25 -16.13 7.77
C LYS A 192 11.78 -14.83 7.11
N GLY A 193 12.71 -13.96 6.71
CA GLY A 193 12.39 -12.58 6.34
C GLY A 193 12.18 -11.68 7.54
N TRP A 194 12.00 -10.40 7.27
CA TRP A 194 11.76 -9.40 8.32
C TRP A 194 10.26 -9.37 8.70
N ASP A 195 9.98 -9.48 9.99
CA ASP A 195 8.61 -9.53 10.53
C ASP A 195 8.09 -8.18 11.03
N GLY A 196 8.89 -7.13 10.90
CA GLY A 196 8.53 -5.77 11.31
C GLY A 196 8.89 -5.42 12.75
N HIS A 197 9.52 -6.32 13.50
CA HIS A 197 9.98 -6.07 14.87
C HIS A 197 11.46 -5.69 14.88
N PHE A 198 11.85 -4.85 15.85
CA PHE A 198 13.23 -4.42 16.03
C PHE A 198 13.49 -3.97 17.48
N PRO A 199 14.79 -3.88 17.92
CA PRO A 199 15.13 -3.56 19.28
C PRO A 199 14.65 -2.16 19.72
N MET A 200 14.27 -2.03 20.99
CA MET A 200 13.95 -0.74 21.58
C MET A 200 15.19 0.18 21.56
N GLY A 201 14.96 1.46 21.23
CA GLY A 201 16.02 2.46 21.13
C GLY A 201 16.75 2.52 19.79
N GLU A 202 16.47 1.58 18.88
CA GLU A 202 16.95 1.63 17.49
C GLU A 202 15.92 2.26 16.57
N THR A 203 16.34 2.67 15.36
CA THR A 203 15.46 3.19 14.33
C THR A 203 15.17 2.14 13.28
N LEU A 204 14.12 2.37 12.49
CA LEU A 204 13.71 1.44 11.46
C LEU A 204 14.73 1.31 10.32
N SER A 205 15.34 2.44 9.92
CA SER A 205 16.35 2.44 8.85
C SER A 205 17.59 1.62 9.18
N GLN A 206 17.91 1.45 10.47
CA GLN A 206 19.01 0.59 10.94
C GLN A 206 18.75 -0.90 10.75
N GLN A 207 17.48 -1.28 10.56
CA GLN A 207 17.08 -2.69 10.36
C GLN A 207 17.15 -3.09 8.89
N PHE A 208 17.21 -2.13 7.99
CA PHE A 208 17.22 -2.43 6.56
C PHE A 208 18.55 -3.01 6.12
N VAL A 209 18.46 -4.14 5.44
CA VAL A 209 19.63 -4.77 4.82
C VAL A 209 19.89 -4.11 3.47
N ILE A 210 21.10 -3.62 3.29
CA ILE A 210 21.57 -3.06 2.02
C ILE A 210 22.34 -4.15 1.28
N PRO A 211 21.86 -4.65 0.13
CA PRO A 211 22.54 -5.68 -0.62
C PRO A 211 23.85 -5.12 -1.23
N LYS A 212 24.83 -5.99 -1.43
CA LYS A 212 26.14 -5.62 -2.03
C LYS A 212 26.03 -5.21 -3.51
N SER A 213 25.03 -5.73 -4.19
CA SER A 213 24.66 -5.38 -5.58
C SER A 213 23.14 -5.36 -5.70
N LEU A 214 22.63 -4.63 -6.68
CA LEU A 214 21.19 -4.65 -6.94
C LEU A 214 20.70 -6.05 -7.30
N PRO A 215 19.54 -6.49 -6.76
CA PRO A 215 18.89 -7.72 -7.19
C PRO A 215 18.51 -7.65 -8.68
N GLU A 216 18.43 -8.81 -9.36
CA GLU A 216 18.11 -8.87 -10.79
C GLU A 216 16.75 -8.22 -11.15
N TRP A 217 15.80 -8.22 -10.23
CA TRP A 217 14.46 -7.63 -10.40
C TRP A 217 14.42 -6.11 -10.18
N LEU A 218 15.50 -5.47 -9.69
CA LEU A 218 15.57 -4.04 -9.39
C LEU A 218 16.73 -3.41 -10.16
N THR A 219 16.43 -2.78 -11.28
CA THR A 219 17.45 -2.04 -12.04
C THR A 219 17.84 -0.73 -11.36
N GLN A 220 18.96 -0.13 -11.79
CA GLN A 220 19.37 1.18 -11.31
C GLN A 220 18.31 2.25 -11.61
N ASP A 221 17.70 2.19 -12.79
CA ASP A 221 16.66 3.12 -13.22
C ASP A 221 15.39 2.97 -12.35
N ASP A 222 15.02 1.73 -11.99
CA ASP A 222 13.89 1.47 -11.08
C ASP A 222 14.15 2.07 -9.68
N LEU A 223 15.34 1.85 -9.13
CA LEU A 223 15.72 2.41 -7.83
C LEU A 223 15.73 3.95 -7.89
N ASP A 224 16.31 4.52 -8.94
CA ASP A 224 16.38 6.00 -9.12
C ASP A 224 14.99 6.60 -9.24
N PHE A 225 14.04 5.90 -9.87
CA PHE A 225 12.63 6.32 -9.91
C PHE A 225 12.04 6.41 -8.50
N TYR A 226 12.14 5.36 -7.69
CA TYR A 226 11.60 5.37 -6.31
C TYR A 226 12.29 6.42 -5.43
N VAL A 227 13.61 6.56 -5.56
CA VAL A 227 14.38 7.56 -4.81
C VAL A 227 13.92 8.97 -5.18
N LYS A 228 13.74 9.27 -6.47
CA LYS A 228 13.27 10.58 -6.94
C LYS A 228 11.87 10.90 -6.43
N GLU A 229 10.94 9.94 -6.54
CA GLU A 229 9.57 10.12 -6.04
C GLU A 229 9.57 10.45 -4.54
N ASN A 230 10.20 9.61 -3.72
CA ASN A 230 10.20 9.76 -2.27
C ASN A 230 11.05 10.95 -1.78
N SER A 231 12.14 11.31 -2.48
CA SER A 231 12.88 12.55 -2.18
C SER A 231 12.07 13.82 -2.45
N THR A 232 11.12 13.75 -3.38
CA THR A 232 10.26 14.90 -3.73
C THR A 232 9.06 15.01 -2.78
N THR A 233 8.46 13.87 -2.40
CA THR A 233 7.19 13.83 -1.65
C THR A 233 7.37 13.66 -0.15
N GLY A 234 8.53 13.16 0.29
CA GLY A 234 8.72 12.61 1.62
C GLY A 234 7.88 11.35 1.86
N PHE A 235 7.97 10.81 3.08
CA PHE A 235 7.22 9.61 3.48
C PHE A 235 5.92 9.92 4.25
N ARG A 236 5.71 11.17 4.68
CA ARG A 236 4.57 11.57 5.55
C ARG A 236 3.22 11.12 5.02
N GLY A 237 2.97 11.29 3.70
CA GLY A 237 1.70 10.89 3.10
C GLY A 237 1.39 9.42 3.31
N GLY A 238 2.35 8.54 3.03
CA GLY A 238 2.22 7.10 3.24
C GLY A 238 2.13 6.71 4.72
N LEU A 239 2.91 7.36 5.59
CA LEU A 239 2.88 7.11 7.04
C LEU A 239 1.52 7.47 7.66
N ASN A 240 0.82 8.47 7.11
CA ASN A 240 -0.50 8.84 7.60
C ASN A 240 -1.56 7.73 7.40
N TRP A 241 -1.37 6.79 6.48
CA TRP A 241 -2.22 5.61 6.37
C TRP A 241 -2.12 4.73 7.62
N TYR A 242 -0.89 4.50 8.11
CA TYR A 242 -0.64 3.74 9.33
C TYR A 242 -1.18 4.46 10.57
N ARG A 243 -1.11 5.79 10.63
CA ARG A 243 -1.65 6.61 11.73
C ARG A 243 -3.18 6.52 11.85
N ASN A 244 -3.86 6.08 10.79
CA ASN A 244 -5.30 5.84 10.78
C ASN A 244 -5.71 4.40 11.15
N ILE A 245 -4.78 3.46 11.37
CA ILE A 245 -5.10 2.05 11.68
C ILE A 245 -6.06 1.95 12.87
N LYS A 246 -5.82 2.72 13.94
CA LYS A 246 -6.66 2.74 15.15
C LYS A 246 -8.12 3.13 14.89
N ARG A 247 -8.41 3.81 13.78
CA ARG A 247 -9.75 4.28 13.41
C ARG A 247 -10.52 3.24 12.57
N ILE A 248 -9.82 2.28 11.97
CA ILE A 248 -10.41 1.30 11.04
C ILE A 248 -11.62 0.56 11.66
N PRO A 249 -11.54 0.00 12.88
CA PRO A 249 -12.69 -0.72 13.46
C PRO A 249 -13.95 0.13 13.57
N GLY A 250 -13.82 1.38 14.02
CA GLY A 250 -14.96 2.30 14.12
C GLY A 250 -15.54 2.68 12.76
N LEU A 251 -14.68 2.99 11.78
CA LEU A 251 -15.10 3.38 10.44
C LEU A 251 -15.76 2.22 9.68
N LEU A 252 -15.32 0.98 9.93
CA LEU A 252 -15.85 -0.20 9.27
C LEU A 252 -16.95 -0.93 10.07
N ALA A 253 -17.29 -0.47 11.26
CA ALA A 253 -18.34 -1.09 12.08
C ALA A 253 -19.68 -1.32 11.34
N PRO A 254 -20.15 -0.40 10.46
CA PRO A 254 -21.38 -0.64 9.68
C PRO A 254 -21.28 -1.84 8.70
N PHE A 255 -20.09 -2.33 8.44
CA PHE A 255 -19.82 -3.44 7.54
C PHE A 255 -19.48 -4.74 8.28
N ALA A 256 -19.56 -4.76 9.61
CA ALA A 256 -19.32 -5.97 10.41
C ALA A 256 -20.24 -7.11 9.96
N GLY A 257 -19.64 -8.30 9.80
CA GLY A 257 -20.36 -9.49 9.32
C GLY A 257 -20.64 -9.54 7.81
N LYS A 258 -20.32 -8.50 7.05
CA LYS A 258 -20.40 -8.54 5.59
C LYS A 258 -19.22 -9.31 5.00
N THR A 259 -19.49 -9.98 3.87
CA THR A 259 -18.52 -10.76 3.11
C THR A 259 -18.36 -10.21 1.71
N ILE A 260 -17.22 -10.46 1.10
CA ILE A 260 -16.97 -10.17 -0.31
C ILE A 260 -17.61 -11.28 -1.13
N THR A 261 -18.51 -10.90 -2.04
CA THR A 261 -19.28 -11.84 -2.88
C THR A 261 -18.82 -11.87 -4.32
N GLN A 262 -17.98 -10.92 -4.73
CA GLN A 262 -17.40 -10.85 -6.06
C GLN A 262 -16.36 -11.94 -6.27
N PRO A 263 -16.02 -12.28 -7.53
CA PRO A 263 -14.86 -13.09 -7.85
C PRO A 263 -13.58 -12.51 -7.20
N VAL A 264 -12.83 -13.39 -6.54
CA VAL A 264 -11.60 -13.05 -5.81
C VAL A 264 -10.41 -13.78 -6.41
N SER A 265 -9.32 -13.05 -6.65
CA SER A 265 -7.99 -13.60 -6.82
C SER A 265 -7.12 -13.12 -5.65
N TYR A 266 -6.49 -14.06 -4.95
CA TYR A 266 -5.59 -13.71 -3.84
C TYR A 266 -4.28 -14.50 -3.98
N THR A 267 -3.18 -13.76 -3.94
CA THR A 267 -1.84 -14.35 -3.90
C THR A 267 -1.19 -13.96 -2.59
N HIS A 268 -0.98 -14.96 -1.74
CA HIS A 268 -0.17 -14.79 -0.56
C HIS A 268 1.30 -14.80 -0.98
N LEU A 269 1.93 -13.62 -0.91
CA LEU A 269 3.37 -13.53 -1.11
C LEU A 269 4.05 -14.05 0.16
N THR A 270 4.22 -15.36 0.24
CA THR A 270 5.09 -15.98 1.22
C THR A 270 6.46 -16.16 0.59
N LEU A 271 7.48 -16.01 1.42
CA LEU A 271 8.81 -16.52 1.08
C LEU A 271 8.68 -17.98 0.70
N PRO A 272 9.38 -18.46 -0.35
CA PRO A 272 9.32 -19.87 -0.71
C PRO A 272 9.79 -20.69 0.49
N THR A 273 8.86 -21.36 1.15
CA THR A 273 9.20 -22.42 2.08
C THR A 273 9.86 -23.49 1.25
N LYS A 274 11.11 -23.85 1.58
CA LYS A 274 11.74 -25.04 1.01
C LYS A 274 10.80 -26.22 1.28
N ALA A 275 10.22 -26.76 0.19
CA ALA A 275 9.53 -28.03 0.23
C ALA A 275 10.52 -29.15 0.58
#